data_a915b54aa6ceeb6b106b8cf94514720f
#
_entry.id   a915b54aa6ceeb6b106b8cf94514720f
#
_cell.length_a   1.000
_cell.length_b   1.000
_cell.length_c   1.000
_cell.angle_alpha   90.00
_cell.angle_beta   90.00
_cell.angle_gamma   90.00
#
_symmetry.space_group_name_H-M   'P 1'
#
loop_
_entity.id
_entity.type
_entity.pdbx_description
1 polymer ?
#
loop_
_entity_poly.entity_id
_entity_poly.type
_entity_poly.pdbx_seq_one_letter_code
_entity_poly.pdbx_strand_id
1 'polypeptide(L)'
;GKSSFVNRVTRASNEIAEYPFTTRGVALGHVERDHLRYQIVDTPGLLDRPDAERNDIERQAVSALTHLADVVLVVVDPSGDCGYPLDVQLELREEVCDRFDASAPVITVANKHDRFDDVDADVDATMSVTEDEHVDAVLELAVDAAAYEPPLPTRDGDGR
;
A
#
# COMPACT_ATOMS: atom_id res chain seq x y z
N GLY A 1 -4.72 -8.48 7.12
CA GLY A 1 -3.42 -8.42 6.48
C GLY A 1 -2.85 -7.01 6.36
N LYS A 2 -3.56 -6.08 5.75
CA LYS A 2 -3.08 -4.69 5.52
C LYS A 2 -2.76 -3.96 6.81
N SER A 3 -3.70 -3.85 7.72
CA SER A 3 -3.52 -3.15 9.00
C SER A 3 -2.47 -3.81 9.87
N SER A 4 -2.39 -5.14 9.86
CA SER A 4 -1.35 -5.89 10.56
C SER A 4 0.04 -5.59 10.01
N PHE A 5 0.19 -5.50 8.69
CA PHE A 5 1.44 -5.10 8.05
C PHE A 5 1.84 -3.67 8.45
N VAL A 6 0.91 -2.71 8.34
CA VAL A 6 1.16 -1.31 8.71
C VAL A 6 1.59 -1.21 10.18
N ASN A 7 0.88 -1.86 11.09
CA ASN A 7 1.24 -1.88 12.50
C ASN A 7 2.62 -2.48 12.75
N ARG A 8 2.96 -3.54 12.03
CA ARG A 8 4.25 -4.23 12.19
C ARG A 8 5.42 -3.36 11.73
N VAL A 9 5.33 -2.71 10.58
CA VAL A 9 6.42 -1.90 10.01
C VAL A 9 6.55 -0.53 10.66
N THR A 10 5.48 0.02 11.20
CA THR A 10 5.48 1.32 11.90
C THR A 10 5.66 1.18 13.41
N ARG A 11 5.72 -0.04 13.93
CA ARG A 11 5.83 -0.36 15.36
C ARG A 11 4.78 0.34 16.22
N ALA A 12 3.54 0.33 15.74
CA ALA A 12 2.34 0.85 16.43
C ALA A 12 2.33 2.37 16.70
N SER A 13 3.10 3.16 15.98
CA SER A 13 2.96 4.63 16.01
C SER A 13 2.01 5.13 14.90
N ASN A 14 0.82 4.51 14.82
CA ASN A 14 -0.19 4.87 13.85
C ASN A 14 -1.10 5.96 14.41
N GLU A 15 -1.34 6.98 13.62
CA GLU A 15 -2.33 8.00 13.88
C GLU A 15 -3.54 7.78 12.96
N ILE A 16 -4.74 7.96 13.49
CA ILE A 16 -5.94 8.04 12.68
C ILE A 16 -6.09 9.50 12.25
N ALA A 17 -5.96 9.76 10.97
CA ALA A 17 -6.14 11.08 10.41
C ALA A 17 -7.40 11.11 9.52
N GLU A 18 -8.07 12.25 9.52
CA GLU A 18 -9.12 12.51 8.55
C GLU A 18 -8.48 12.94 7.24
N TYR A 19 -8.62 12.10 6.24
CA TYR A 19 -8.27 12.48 4.87
C TYR A 19 -9.41 13.29 4.26
N PRO A 20 -9.10 14.29 3.45
CA PRO A 20 -10.14 15.02 2.73
C PRO A 20 -11.05 14.07 1.96
N PHE A 21 -12.34 14.31 2.02
CA PHE A 21 -13.37 13.51 1.31
C PHE A 21 -13.55 12.07 1.81
N THR A 22 -13.04 11.70 2.98
CA THR A 22 -13.36 10.42 3.61
C THR A 22 -14.29 10.64 4.81
N THR A 23 -15.33 9.80 4.91
CA THR A 23 -16.21 9.75 6.08
C THR A 23 -15.64 8.86 7.18
N ARG A 24 -14.58 8.10 6.88
CA ARG A 24 -13.83 7.25 7.80
C ARG A 24 -12.39 7.71 7.83
N GLY A 25 -11.81 7.79 9.02
CA GLY A 25 -10.39 8.06 9.17
C GLY A 25 -9.56 6.98 8.49
N VAL A 26 -8.47 7.37 7.85
CA VAL A 26 -7.44 6.46 7.37
C VAL A 26 -6.34 6.37 8.41
N ALA A 27 -5.79 5.18 8.60
CA ALA A 27 -4.66 5.00 9.48
C ALA A 27 -3.38 5.45 8.76
N LEU A 28 -2.65 6.37 9.38
CA LEU A 28 -1.37 6.85 8.90
C LEU A 28 -0.25 6.29 9.79
N GLY A 29 0.72 5.68 9.16
CA GLY A 29 1.95 5.27 9.82
C GLY A 29 3.16 5.94 9.19
N HIS A 30 4.25 6.02 9.93
CA HIS A 30 5.51 6.54 9.42
C HIS A 30 6.62 5.52 9.64
N VAL A 31 7.49 5.41 8.66
CA VAL A 31 8.70 4.59 8.74
C VAL A 31 9.88 5.39 8.20
N GLU A 32 11.04 5.25 8.83
CA GLU A 32 12.27 5.89 8.39
C GLU A 32 13.21 4.84 7.81
N ARG A 33 13.74 5.14 6.63
CA ARG A 33 14.77 4.34 5.96
C ARG A 33 15.75 5.29 5.24
N ASP A 34 17.04 5.04 5.41
CA ASP A 34 18.11 5.82 4.76
C ASP A 34 17.97 7.35 4.96
N HIS A 35 17.60 7.76 6.17
CA HIS A 35 17.36 9.17 6.57
C HIS A 35 16.15 9.82 5.88
N LEU A 36 15.32 9.03 5.17
CA LEU A 36 14.06 9.47 4.57
C LEU A 36 12.88 8.96 5.39
N ARG A 37 11.87 9.79 5.54
CA ARG A 37 10.64 9.44 6.22
C ARG A 37 9.55 9.16 5.19
N TYR A 38 9.02 7.93 5.26
CA TYR A 38 7.93 7.47 4.42
C TYR A 38 6.63 7.45 5.21
N GLN A 39 5.57 7.92 4.59
CA GLN A 39 4.22 7.84 5.14
C GLN A 39 3.52 6.64 4.53
N ILE A 40 2.96 5.79 5.38
CA ILE A 40 2.17 4.62 4.97
C ILE A 40 0.72 4.93 5.27
N VAL A 41 -0.15 4.77 4.27
CA VAL A 41 -1.58 5.01 4.37
C VAL A 41 -2.31 3.68 4.25
N ASP A 42 -2.97 3.26 5.31
CA ASP A 42 -3.91 2.14 5.26
C ASP A 42 -5.30 2.66 4.90
N THR A 43 -5.89 2.11 3.85
CA THR A 43 -7.15 2.59 3.24
C THR A 43 -8.30 1.58 3.43
N PRO A 44 -8.68 1.23 4.68
CA PRO A 44 -9.75 0.27 4.88
C PRO A 44 -11.07 0.81 4.32
N GLY A 45 -11.78 -0.03 3.56
CA GLY A 45 -13.07 0.31 2.99
C GLY A 45 -13.05 1.27 1.80
N LEU A 46 -11.87 1.67 1.29
CA LEU A 46 -11.76 2.52 0.10
C LEU A 46 -11.36 1.74 -1.14
N LEU A 47 -10.20 1.09 -1.11
CA LEU A 47 -9.63 0.37 -2.25
C LEU A 47 -9.90 -1.14 -2.21
N ASP A 48 -10.44 -1.65 -1.12
CA ASP A 48 -10.79 -3.06 -0.92
C ASP A 48 -12.22 -3.42 -1.34
N ARG A 49 -12.93 -2.50 -2.02
CA ARG A 49 -14.25 -2.72 -2.63
C ARG A 49 -14.25 -2.28 -4.10
N PRO A 50 -15.04 -2.94 -4.97
CA PRO A 50 -15.21 -2.53 -6.35
C PRO A 50 -15.68 -1.06 -6.48
N ASP A 51 -15.29 -0.39 -7.57
CA ASP A 51 -15.66 1.02 -7.82
C ASP A 51 -17.18 1.23 -7.87
N ALA A 52 -17.92 0.25 -8.38
CA ALA A 52 -19.37 0.29 -8.46
C ALA A 52 -20.06 0.36 -7.07
N GLU A 53 -19.41 -0.12 -6.01
CA GLU A 53 -19.93 -0.11 -4.64
C GLU A 53 -19.55 1.17 -3.86
N ARG A 54 -18.75 2.06 -4.47
CA ARG A 54 -18.31 3.30 -3.84
C ARG A 54 -19.30 4.43 -4.12
N ASN A 55 -19.52 5.27 -3.13
CA ASN A 55 -20.24 6.53 -3.31
C ASN A 55 -19.32 7.62 -3.93
N ASP A 56 -19.90 8.77 -4.29
CA ASP A 56 -19.15 9.86 -4.93
C ASP A 56 -18.04 10.43 -4.04
N ILE A 57 -18.25 10.48 -2.73
CA ILE A 57 -17.26 10.96 -1.74
C ILE A 57 -16.08 9.98 -1.69
N GLU A 58 -16.35 8.69 -1.64
CA GLU A 58 -15.32 7.65 -1.65
C GLU A 58 -14.52 7.65 -2.96
N ARG A 59 -15.17 7.89 -4.10
CA ARG A 59 -14.47 8.04 -5.39
C ARG A 59 -13.56 9.25 -5.43
N GLN A 60 -13.96 10.37 -4.84
CA GLN A 60 -13.11 11.55 -4.70
C GLN A 60 -11.89 11.26 -3.81
N ALA A 61 -12.08 10.54 -2.70
CA ALA A 61 -10.98 10.13 -1.83
C ALA A 61 -9.97 9.23 -2.54
N VAL A 62 -10.46 8.26 -3.32
CA VAL A 62 -9.60 7.39 -4.13
C VAL A 62 -8.84 8.20 -5.18
N SER A 63 -9.49 9.16 -5.83
CA SER A 63 -8.85 10.05 -6.80
C SER A 63 -7.72 10.88 -6.15
N ALA A 64 -7.95 11.42 -4.97
CA ALA A 64 -6.92 12.15 -4.23
C ALA A 64 -5.72 11.27 -3.87
N LEU A 65 -5.95 10.05 -3.40
CA LEU A 65 -4.89 9.07 -3.10
C LEU A 65 -4.09 8.68 -4.34
N THR A 66 -4.74 8.58 -5.51
CA THR A 66 -4.07 8.29 -6.79
C THR A 66 -3.00 9.32 -7.13
N HIS A 67 -3.21 10.59 -6.79
CA HIS A 67 -2.24 11.66 -7.02
C HIS A 67 -1.15 11.75 -5.95
N LEU A 68 -1.37 11.18 -4.78
CA LEU A 68 -0.44 11.29 -3.64
C LEU A 68 0.47 10.06 -3.48
N ALA A 69 0.06 8.91 -3.99
CA ALA A 69 0.82 7.68 -3.81
C ALA A 69 2.06 7.65 -4.72
N ASP A 70 3.20 7.31 -4.14
CA ASP A 70 4.45 7.03 -4.86
C ASP A 70 4.59 5.55 -5.20
N VAL A 71 3.97 4.69 -4.40
CA VAL A 71 3.87 3.23 -4.60
C VAL A 71 2.60 2.69 -3.93
N VAL A 72 2.03 1.66 -4.50
CA VAL A 72 0.84 0.98 -3.95
C VAL A 72 1.18 -0.47 -3.66
N LEU A 73 0.93 -0.92 -2.44
CA LEU A 73 0.99 -2.33 -2.08
C LEU A 73 -0.43 -2.93 -2.07
N VAL A 74 -0.65 -3.93 -2.90
CA VAL A 74 -1.87 -4.75 -2.88
C VAL A 74 -1.56 -6.05 -2.15
N VAL A 75 -2.19 -6.23 -1.00
CA VAL A 75 -2.00 -7.43 -0.17
C VAL A 75 -3.15 -8.40 -0.43
N VAL A 76 -2.83 -9.57 -0.97
CA VAL A 76 -3.78 -10.65 -1.20
C VAL A 76 -3.57 -11.78 -0.17
N ASP A 77 -4.62 -12.52 0.10
CA ASP A 77 -4.62 -13.66 1.01
C ASP A 77 -5.04 -14.94 0.27
N PRO A 78 -4.08 -15.72 -0.24
CA PRO A 78 -4.38 -16.96 -0.96
C PRO A 78 -5.05 -18.03 -0.11
N SER A 79 -4.94 -17.95 1.22
CA SER A 79 -5.60 -18.90 2.12
C SER A 79 -7.13 -18.77 2.12
N GLY A 80 -7.64 -17.60 1.71
CA GLY A 80 -9.07 -17.30 1.73
C GLY A 80 -9.64 -16.97 3.11
N ASP A 81 -8.82 -16.96 4.15
CA ASP A 81 -9.26 -16.66 5.53
C ASP A 81 -9.83 -15.25 5.70
N CYS A 82 -9.54 -14.35 4.75
CA CYS A 82 -10.09 -12.99 4.75
C CYS A 82 -11.59 -12.94 4.38
N GLY A 83 -12.19 -14.08 3.99
CA GLY A 83 -13.59 -14.19 3.60
C GLY A 83 -13.87 -14.02 2.12
N TYR A 84 -12.86 -13.75 1.30
CA TYR A 84 -12.95 -13.62 -0.16
C TYR A 84 -12.07 -14.66 -0.85
N PRO A 85 -12.57 -15.35 -1.89
CA PRO A 85 -11.75 -16.21 -2.74
C PRO A 85 -10.62 -15.41 -3.41
N LEU A 86 -9.51 -16.07 -3.75
CA LEU A 86 -8.35 -15.42 -4.36
C LEU A 86 -8.70 -14.76 -5.71
N ASP A 87 -9.55 -15.36 -6.52
CA ASP A 87 -9.99 -14.80 -7.80
C ASP A 87 -10.68 -13.44 -7.63
N VAL A 88 -11.53 -13.28 -6.63
CA VAL A 88 -12.18 -12.01 -6.29
C VAL A 88 -11.15 -10.96 -5.84
N GLN A 89 -10.17 -11.37 -5.06
CA GLN A 89 -9.09 -10.48 -4.64
C GLN A 89 -8.22 -10.03 -5.83
N LEU A 90 -7.98 -10.91 -6.79
CA LEU A 90 -7.22 -10.60 -8.00
C LEU A 90 -7.99 -9.68 -8.97
N GLU A 91 -9.31 -9.82 -9.07
CA GLU A 91 -10.14 -8.87 -9.81
C GLU A 91 -10.03 -7.45 -9.23
N LEU A 92 -10.07 -7.33 -7.91
CA LEU A 92 -9.87 -6.06 -7.23
C LEU A 92 -8.46 -5.49 -7.45
N ARG A 93 -7.44 -6.35 -7.46
CA ARG A 93 -6.06 -5.97 -7.80
C ARG A 93 -5.99 -5.39 -9.22
N GLU A 94 -6.62 -6.01 -10.21
CA GLU A 94 -6.66 -5.50 -11.59
C GLU A 94 -7.27 -4.09 -11.64
N GLU A 95 -8.36 -3.87 -10.94
CA GLU A 95 -8.99 -2.54 -10.84
C GLU A 95 -8.04 -1.50 -10.23
N VAL A 96 -7.29 -1.87 -9.20
CA VAL A 96 -6.27 -1.01 -8.58
C VAL A 96 -5.12 -0.76 -9.56
N CYS A 97 -4.63 -1.79 -10.23
CA CYS A 97 -3.57 -1.64 -11.25
C CYS A 97 -3.97 -0.65 -12.34
N ASP A 98 -5.15 -0.80 -12.91
CA ASP A 98 -5.65 0.09 -13.96
C ASP A 98 -5.74 1.54 -13.49
N ARG A 99 -6.11 1.75 -12.23
CA ARG A 99 -6.25 3.08 -11.65
C ARG A 99 -4.92 3.77 -11.41
N PHE A 100 -3.89 3.04 -11.00
CA PHE A 100 -2.58 3.59 -10.63
C PHE A 100 -1.50 3.44 -11.71
N ASP A 101 -1.76 2.73 -12.79
CA ASP A 101 -0.80 2.36 -13.84
C ASP A 101 0.06 3.55 -14.33
N ALA A 102 -0.54 4.72 -14.51
CA ALA A 102 0.15 5.92 -14.98
C ALA A 102 0.76 6.77 -13.86
N SER A 103 0.46 6.53 -12.59
CA SER A 103 0.82 7.42 -11.47
C SER A 103 1.78 6.80 -10.46
N ALA A 104 1.66 5.51 -10.19
CA ALA A 104 2.49 4.82 -9.21
C ALA A 104 2.64 3.33 -9.53
N PRO A 105 3.81 2.72 -9.26
CA PRO A 105 3.96 1.28 -9.38
C PRO A 105 3.06 0.55 -8.37
N VAL A 106 2.47 -0.55 -8.79
CA VAL A 106 1.65 -1.42 -7.95
C VAL A 106 2.39 -2.72 -7.71
N ILE A 107 2.62 -3.04 -6.45
CA ILE A 107 3.29 -4.26 -6.01
C ILE A 107 2.26 -5.19 -5.37
N THR A 108 2.15 -6.41 -5.88
CA THR A 108 1.25 -7.42 -5.34
C THR A 108 2.00 -8.35 -4.38
N VAL A 109 1.50 -8.45 -3.17
CA VAL A 109 2.10 -9.25 -2.10
C VAL A 109 1.12 -10.29 -1.60
N ALA A 110 1.51 -11.56 -1.63
CA ALA A 110 0.74 -12.63 -1.01
C ALA A 110 1.12 -12.77 0.47
N ASN A 111 0.16 -12.56 1.35
CA ASN A 111 0.33 -12.71 2.79
C ASN A 111 -0.06 -14.13 3.24
N LYS A 112 0.37 -14.52 4.43
CA LYS A 112 0.15 -15.85 5.03
C LYS A 112 0.81 -16.99 4.26
N HIS A 113 2.02 -16.75 3.75
CA HIS A 113 2.75 -17.77 3.00
C HIS A 113 3.04 -19.03 3.85
N ASP A 114 2.95 -18.93 5.16
CA ASP A 114 3.01 -20.06 6.09
C ASP A 114 1.84 -21.06 5.93
N ARG A 115 0.79 -20.69 5.20
CA ARG A 115 -0.43 -21.51 4.99
C ARG A 115 -0.60 -22.05 3.59
N PHE A 116 0.34 -21.81 2.69
CA PHE A 116 0.31 -22.34 1.33
C PHE A 116 1.73 -22.56 0.81
N ASP A 117 1.92 -23.59 0.00
CA ASP A 117 3.21 -23.92 -0.59
C ASP A 117 3.45 -23.17 -1.90
N ASP A 118 2.39 -22.85 -2.63
CA ASP A 118 2.45 -22.16 -3.91
C ASP A 118 1.24 -21.23 -4.07
N VAL A 119 1.41 -20.15 -4.82
CA VAL A 119 0.36 -19.19 -5.13
C VAL A 119 0.05 -19.29 -6.61
N ASP A 120 -1.18 -19.70 -6.93
CA ASP A 120 -1.69 -19.69 -8.31
C ASP A 120 -2.06 -18.26 -8.72
N ALA A 121 -1.10 -17.36 -8.65
CA ALA A 121 -1.23 -15.97 -9.05
C ALA A 121 0.15 -15.35 -9.29
N ASP A 122 0.19 -14.38 -10.17
CA ASP A 122 1.37 -13.55 -10.39
C ASP A 122 1.51 -12.53 -9.25
N VAL A 123 2.44 -12.79 -8.34
CA VAL A 123 2.74 -11.92 -7.20
C VAL A 123 4.21 -11.51 -7.21
N ASP A 124 4.49 -10.29 -6.77
CA ASP A 124 5.86 -9.75 -6.73
C ASP A 124 6.63 -10.25 -5.50
N ALA A 125 5.92 -10.51 -4.41
CA ALA A 125 6.51 -10.99 -3.17
C ALA A 125 5.53 -11.81 -2.34
N THR A 126 6.07 -12.56 -1.38
CA THR A 126 5.30 -13.28 -0.37
C THR A 126 5.75 -12.89 1.02
N MET A 127 4.85 -12.91 1.99
CA MET A 127 5.17 -12.64 3.39
C MET A 127 4.24 -13.41 4.33
N SER A 128 4.62 -13.50 5.59
CA SER A 128 3.71 -13.83 6.69
C SER A 128 3.88 -12.80 7.80
N VAL A 129 2.87 -11.97 8.00
CA VAL A 129 2.89 -10.99 9.09
C VAL A 129 2.80 -11.69 10.45
N THR A 130 2.05 -12.78 10.53
CA THR A 130 1.88 -13.54 11.77
C THR A 130 3.19 -14.20 12.23
N GLU A 131 3.95 -14.79 11.30
CA GLU A 131 5.22 -15.43 11.58
C GLU A 131 6.42 -14.46 11.50
N ASP A 132 6.17 -13.19 11.16
CA ASP A 132 7.19 -12.15 10.97
C ASP A 132 8.22 -12.52 9.90
N GLU A 133 7.76 -13.17 8.84
CA GLU A 133 8.62 -13.60 7.72
C GLU A 133 8.43 -12.68 6.52
N HIS A 134 9.55 -12.25 5.95
CA HIS A 134 9.65 -11.39 4.76
C HIS A 134 8.98 -10.01 4.86
N VAL A 135 8.54 -9.59 6.05
CA VAL A 135 7.85 -8.31 6.23
C VAL A 135 8.78 -7.13 5.92
N ASP A 136 10.01 -7.17 6.43
CA ASP A 136 11.00 -6.14 6.14
C ASP A 136 11.42 -6.15 4.66
N ALA A 137 11.50 -7.30 4.03
CA ALA A 137 11.82 -7.43 2.59
C ALA A 137 10.72 -6.79 1.72
N VAL A 138 9.46 -6.95 2.07
CA VAL A 138 8.34 -6.28 1.40
C VAL A 138 8.40 -4.76 1.59
N LEU A 139 8.73 -4.30 2.79
CA LEU A 139 8.92 -2.86 3.04
C LEU A 139 10.05 -2.28 2.20
N GLU A 140 11.21 -2.94 2.13
CA GLU A 140 12.34 -2.50 1.31
C GLU A 140 11.98 -2.49 -0.19
N LEU A 141 11.24 -3.48 -0.66
CA LEU A 141 10.74 -3.51 -2.03
C LEU A 141 9.84 -2.30 -2.33
N ALA A 142 8.97 -1.93 -1.42
CA ALA A 142 8.11 -0.75 -1.54
C ALA A 142 8.91 0.56 -1.52
N VAL A 143 9.87 0.68 -0.63
CA VAL A 143 10.74 1.86 -0.51
C VAL A 143 11.56 2.05 -1.79
N ASP A 144 12.13 0.98 -2.32
CA ASP A 144 12.90 1.01 -3.57
C ASP A 144 12.00 1.41 -4.76
N ALA A 145 10.77 0.91 -4.81
CA ALA A 145 9.82 1.25 -5.87
C ALA A 145 9.31 2.69 -5.78
N ALA A 146 9.23 3.27 -4.59
CA ALA A 146 8.86 4.66 -4.39
C ALA A 146 9.91 5.64 -4.98
N ALA A 147 11.15 5.21 -5.13
CA ALA A 147 12.24 5.90 -5.86
C ALA A 147 12.31 7.42 -5.59
N TYR A 148 12.18 7.82 -4.31
CA TYR A 148 12.27 9.23 -3.95
C TYR A 148 13.72 9.71 -4.07
N GLU A 149 13.97 10.57 -5.03
CA GLU A 149 15.20 11.34 -5.12
C GLU A 149 14.94 12.73 -4.51
N PRO A 150 15.60 13.09 -3.39
CA PRO A 150 15.48 14.43 -2.87
C PRO A 150 16.03 15.42 -3.92
N PRO A 151 15.36 16.56 -4.12
CA PRO A 151 15.87 17.58 -5.05
C PRO A 151 17.28 17.96 -4.64
N LEU A 152 18.20 17.91 -5.59
CA LEU A 152 19.57 18.41 -5.38
C LEU A 152 19.48 19.84 -4.88
N PRO A 153 20.25 20.22 -3.85
CA PRO A 153 20.30 21.62 -3.44
C PRO A 153 20.70 22.44 -4.66
N THR A 154 19.81 23.32 -5.08
CA THR A 154 20.16 24.32 -6.08
C THR A 154 21.36 25.09 -5.52
N ARG A 155 22.50 24.96 -6.15
CA ARG A 155 23.54 25.94 -5.94
C ARG A 155 22.92 27.28 -6.36
N ASP A 156 22.50 28.05 -5.38
CA ASP A 156 22.25 29.46 -5.61
C ASP A 156 23.52 30.00 -6.23
N GLY A 157 23.40 30.34 -7.51
CA GLY A 157 24.52 30.88 -8.26
C GLY A 157 25.06 32.05 -7.49
N ASP A 158 26.35 31.98 -7.24
CA ASP A 158 27.14 33.07 -6.72
C ASP A 158 26.74 34.35 -7.47
N GLY A 159 25.83 35.10 -6.84
CA GLY A 159 25.40 36.39 -7.35
C GLY A 159 26.52 37.41 -7.11
N ARG A 160 27.14 37.77 -8.16
CA ARG A 160 27.81 39.05 -8.18
C ARG A 160 26.81 40.16 -8.42
#